data_c64c0f9774cff0096c53e66bec0fab5e
#
_entry.id   c64c0f9774cff0096c53e66bec0fab5e
#
_cell.length_a   1.000
_cell.length_b   1.000
_cell.length_c   1.000
_cell.angle_alpha   90.00
_cell.angle_beta   90.00
_cell.angle_gamma   90.00
#
_symmetry.space_group_name_H-M   'P 1'
#
loop_
_entity.id
_entity.type
_entity.pdbx_description
1 polymer ?
#
loop_
_entity_poly.entity_id
_entity_poly.type
_entity_poly.pdbx_seq_one_letter_code
_entity_poly.pdbx_strand_id
1 'polypeptide(L)'
;MKQKVMDAMQSFSKALMGPVLFLPIAGMLQAISSVMSNTALVTEGGVVWTLGKFINGGVSAVIGNLGILFCVGIAMSLAKKRKADAAFLALVSYLVWLAANSRWLDVAGLTIAGDTASALYGTGQTICLGYHVTDMGVFLGMILGVVVALVHNRFIDTEFEGAMAMYGNSKFVFVVLLPIVLVMAVVASYVWPVAAAGINALTGVMASAGAFGVFLYGFLNRVLIPTGLHHLVWSPFLYSALGDSMIIGGEQIVGAKPVFLALLSDPSVAMMRDSARFLTYGLMKTFGVIGVAMAFISTAKKEKKAATKAQIIPATLTACLVGVTEPLEFTFLFAAPALWLVYSVLDGLFQMIVYLIGVRVCATNGIIDFLVLNLPAGIGRTHWPLYVLVGLVEIVVMYLVFRFLIVKMNLKTPGREDGDAVTDLAANAAAVKQQIRSGAAEKTAARTDDAQTAARIVEGLGGADNILNTDNCMTRLRVQVKDAALVKDKEWFKPTGSAGLVVKGNNIQIIYGPKVGKMRAIVDSHLGRAE
;
A
#
# COMPACT_ATOMS: atom_id res chain seq x y z
N MET A 1 25.59 9.68 3.63
CA MET A 1 24.64 9.32 4.70
C MET A 1 23.19 9.59 4.28
N LYS A 2 22.82 10.79 3.78
CA LYS A 2 21.44 11.10 3.31
C LYS A 2 20.87 10.11 2.28
N GLN A 3 21.66 9.70 1.27
CA GLN A 3 21.20 8.75 0.24
C GLN A 3 20.84 7.38 0.82
N LYS A 4 21.67 6.81 1.70
CA LYS A 4 21.40 5.51 2.35
C LYS A 4 20.15 5.53 3.21
N VAL A 5 19.89 6.64 3.91
CA VAL A 5 18.67 6.82 4.70
C VAL A 5 17.45 6.89 3.77
N MET A 6 17.54 7.66 2.69
CA MET A 6 16.46 7.77 1.70
C MET A 6 16.14 6.42 1.05
N ASP A 7 17.16 5.64 0.65
CA ASP A 7 16.99 4.31 0.05
C ASP A 7 16.34 3.34 1.05
N ALA A 8 16.74 3.39 2.33
CA ALA A 8 16.14 2.57 3.38
C ALA A 8 14.65 2.94 3.61
N MET A 9 14.34 4.24 3.66
CA MET A 9 12.97 4.72 3.82
C MET A 9 12.08 4.35 2.63
N GLN A 10 12.58 4.47 1.41
CA GLN A 10 11.87 4.01 0.20
C GLN A 10 11.65 2.50 0.19
N SER A 11 12.64 1.72 0.62
CA SER A 11 12.51 0.26 0.72
C SER A 11 11.47 -0.13 1.76
N PHE A 12 11.46 0.52 2.92
CA PHE A 12 10.45 0.32 3.96
C PHE A 12 9.04 0.72 3.48
N SER A 13 8.91 1.87 2.82
CA SER A 13 7.62 2.29 2.23
C SER A 13 7.08 1.27 1.23
N LYS A 14 7.94 0.73 0.35
CA LYS A 14 7.54 -0.35 -0.57
C LYS A 14 7.13 -1.63 0.16
N ALA A 15 7.79 -1.95 1.28
CA ALA A 15 7.47 -3.14 2.07
C ALA A 15 6.09 -3.05 2.74
N LEU A 16 5.64 -1.85 3.11
CA LEU A 16 4.28 -1.61 3.62
C LEU A 16 3.19 -1.90 2.57
N MET A 17 3.49 -1.81 1.29
CA MET A 17 2.51 -2.06 0.21
C MET A 17 2.01 -3.51 0.19
N GLY A 18 2.85 -4.49 0.54
CA GLY A 18 2.47 -5.91 0.52
C GLY A 18 1.23 -6.20 1.36
N PRO A 19 1.26 -5.99 2.68
CA PRO A 19 0.09 -6.18 3.54
C PRO A 19 -1.08 -5.27 3.17
N VAL A 20 -0.82 -4.02 2.80
CA VAL A 20 -1.83 -3.01 2.50
C VAL A 20 -2.68 -3.38 1.27
N LEU A 21 -2.12 -4.05 0.27
CA LEU A 21 -2.87 -4.46 -0.94
C LEU A 21 -4.02 -5.45 -0.67
N PHE A 22 -3.97 -6.21 0.42
CA PHE A 22 -5.06 -7.12 0.82
C PHE A 22 -6.19 -6.41 1.57
N LEU A 23 -5.93 -5.26 2.19
CA LEU A 23 -6.90 -4.55 3.02
C LEU A 23 -8.12 -4.01 2.25
N PRO A 24 -8.02 -3.50 1.01
CA PRO A 24 -9.20 -3.12 0.24
C PRO A 24 -10.15 -4.29 0.00
N ILE A 25 -9.62 -5.49 -0.27
CA ILE A 25 -10.44 -6.70 -0.48
C ILE A 25 -11.14 -7.09 0.83
N ALA A 26 -10.40 -7.13 1.95
CA ALA A 26 -10.97 -7.38 3.27
C ALA A 26 -12.04 -6.32 3.62
N GLY A 27 -11.76 -5.04 3.36
CA GLY A 27 -12.71 -3.95 3.59
C GLY A 27 -13.99 -4.07 2.75
N MET A 28 -13.91 -4.45 1.48
CA MET A 28 -15.08 -4.70 0.63
C MET A 28 -15.92 -5.88 1.14
N LEU A 29 -15.27 -6.99 1.51
CA LEU A 29 -15.97 -8.14 2.09
C LEU A 29 -16.63 -7.81 3.41
N GLN A 30 -15.97 -7.00 4.26
CA GLN A 30 -16.52 -6.48 5.51
C GLN A 30 -17.78 -5.64 5.24
N ALA A 31 -17.74 -4.74 4.26
CA ALA A 31 -18.89 -3.90 3.90
C ALA A 31 -20.07 -4.75 3.39
N ILE A 32 -19.81 -5.71 2.50
CA ILE A 32 -20.85 -6.63 1.99
C ILE A 32 -21.47 -7.43 3.15
N SER A 33 -20.65 -8.01 4.00
CA SER A 33 -21.11 -8.79 5.16
C SER A 33 -21.89 -7.94 6.17
N SER A 34 -21.50 -6.68 6.34
CA SER A 34 -22.19 -5.71 7.18
C SER A 34 -23.60 -5.40 6.64
N VAL A 35 -23.74 -5.22 5.32
CA VAL A 35 -25.06 -5.04 4.68
C VAL A 35 -25.92 -6.29 4.84
N MET A 36 -25.34 -7.49 4.64
CA MET A 36 -26.03 -8.77 4.81
C MET A 36 -26.49 -9.03 6.25
N SER A 37 -25.79 -8.49 7.25
CA SER A 37 -26.12 -8.65 8.67
C SER A 37 -26.86 -7.45 9.28
N ASN A 38 -27.24 -6.46 8.46
CA ASN A 38 -27.98 -5.29 8.93
C ASN A 38 -29.46 -5.63 9.14
N THR A 39 -29.90 -5.59 10.40
CA THR A 39 -31.29 -5.91 10.80
C THR A 39 -32.35 -4.94 10.25
N ALA A 40 -31.95 -3.77 9.78
CA ALA A 40 -32.85 -2.85 9.07
C ALA A 40 -33.16 -3.29 7.64
N LEU A 41 -32.34 -4.18 7.04
CA LEU A 41 -32.47 -4.64 5.65
C LEU A 41 -32.86 -6.11 5.54
N VAL A 42 -32.48 -6.94 6.53
CA VAL A 42 -32.71 -8.39 6.50
C VAL A 42 -33.24 -8.87 7.86
N THR A 43 -34.02 -9.95 7.84
CA THR A 43 -34.56 -10.55 9.06
C THR A 43 -33.44 -11.18 9.89
N GLU A 44 -33.34 -10.81 11.16
CA GLU A 44 -32.41 -11.41 12.13
C GLU A 44 -32.64 -12.92 12.24
N GLY A 45 -31.55 -13.70 12.25
CA GLY A 45 -31.59 -15.17 12.25
C GLY A 45 -31.92 -15.80 10.89
N GLY A 46 -32.22 -15.01 9.84
CA GLY A 46 -32.42 -15.51 8.48
C GLY A 46 -31.12 -15.95 7.82
N VAL A 47 -31.21 -16.70 6.71
CA VAL A 47 -30.05 -17.27 5.99
C VAL A 47 -29.06 -16.15 5.57
N VAL A 48 -29.56 -15.04 5.04
CA VAL A 48 -28.71 -13.92 4.59
C VAL A 48 -27.98 -13.29 5.77
N TRP A 49 -28.68 -13.05 6.88
CA TRP A 49 -28.10 -12.51 8.10
C TRP A 49 -27.02 -13.44 8.68
N THR A 50 -27.30 -14.74 8.74
CA THR A 50 -26.36 -15.75 9.24
C THR A 50 -25.10 -15.82 8.39
N LEU A 51 -25.24 -15.84 7.05
CA LEU A 51 -24.09 -15.77 6.13
C LEU A 51 -23.32 -14.46 6.29
N GLY A 52 -24.01 -13.33 6.46
CA GLY A 52 -23.37 -12.04 6.72
C GLY A 52 -22.51 -12.06 8.00
N LYS A 53 -23.08 -12.57 9.11
CA LYS A 53 -22.33 -12.73 10.38
C LYS A 53 -21.15 -13.67 10.25
N PHE A 54 -21.30 -14.79 9.53
CA PHE A 54 -20.22 -15.76 9.30
C PHE A 54 -19.06 -15.16 8.50
N ILE A 55 -19.37 -14.48 7.37
CA ILE A 55 -18.36 -13.80 6.56
C ILE A 55 -17.69 -12.68 7.36
N ASN A 56 -18.48 -11.89 8.11
CA ASN A 56 -17.97 -10.81 8.95
C ASN A 56 -16.94 -11.34 9.96
N GLY A 57 -17.25 -12.43 10.68
CA GLY A 57 -16.33 -13.05 11.62
C GLY A 57 -15.00 -13.48 10.99
N GLY A 58 -15.06 -14.10 9.82
CA GLY A 58 -13.84 -14.48 9.08
C GLY A 58 -12.99 -13.29 8.64
N VAL A 59 -13.63 -12.24 8.10
CA VAL A 59 -12.92 -11.05 7.62
C VAL A 59 -12.40 -10.20 8.78
N SER A 60 -13.13 -10.11 9.89
CA SER A 60 -12.71 -9.40 11.10
C SER A 60 -11.40 -9.95 11.67
N ALA A 61 -11.16 -11.27 11.55
CA ALA A 61 -9.90 -11.88 11.95
C ALA A 61 -8.69 -11.32 11.17
N VAL A 62 -8.87 -10.95 9.91
CA VAL A 62 -7.82 -10.28 9.12
C VAL A 62 -7.57 -8.86 9.63
N ILE A 63 -8.63 -8.10 9.86
CA ILE A 63 -8.56 -6.71 10.28
C ILE A 63 -8.09 -6.58 11.74
N GLY A 64 -8.53 -7.46 12.62
CA GLY A 64 -8.13 -7.48 14.03
C GLY A 64 -6.66 -7.90 14.25
N ASN A 65 -6.05 -8.59 13.28
CA ASN A 65 -4.67 -9.09 13.39
C ASN A 65 -3.70 -8.42 12.41
N LEU A 66 -3.89 -7.15 12.12
CA LEU A 66 -3.03 -6.40 11.20
C LEU A 66 -1.56 -6.42 11.61
N GLY A 67 -1.26 -6.41 12.91
CA GLY A 67 0.13 -6.43 13.42
C GLY A 67 0.93 -7.60 12.87
N ILE A 68 0.39 -8.82 12.91
CA ILE A 68 1.08 -10.02 12.39
C ILE A 68 1.20 -9.98 10.87
N LEU A 69 0.18 -9.49 10.15
CA LEU A 69 0.21 -9.36 8.70
C LEU A 69 1.28 -8.37 8.24
N PHE A 70 1.42 -7.23 8.94
CA PHE A 70 2.50 -6.27 8.67
C PHE A 70 3.88 -6.85 9.00
N CYS A 71 4.03 -7.59 10.11
CA CYS A 71 5.28 -8.23 10.47
C CYS A 71 5.78 -9.17 9.36
N VAL A 72 4.92 -10.10 8.95
CA VAL A 72 5.22 -11.10 7.92
C VAL A 72 5.45 -10.43 6.56
N GLY A 73 4.57 -9.52 6.16
CA GLY A 73 4.66 -8.84 4.85
C GLY A 73 5.89 -7.95 4.71
N ILE A 74 6.25 -7.22 5.76
CA ILE A 74 7.45 -6.36 5.77
C ILE A 74 8.72 -7.21 5.73
N ALA A 75 8.81 -8.24 6.58
CA ALA A 75 9.97 -9.13 6.60
C ALA A 75 10.20 -9.80 5.24
N MET A 76 9.13 -10.34 4.64
CA MET A 76 9.18 -10.94 3.30
C MET A 76 9.60 -9.93 2.22
N SER A 77 9.06 -8.71 2.28
CA SER A 77 9.35 -7.69 1.26
C SER A 77 10.77 -7.14 1.34
N LEU A 78 11.33 -7.01 2.55
CA LEU A 78 12.69 -6.51 2.79
C LEU A 78 13.75 -7.59 2.69
N ALA A 79 13.36 -8.88 2.71
CA ALA A 79 14.29 -9.99 2.54
C ALA A 79 14.88 -10.00 1.12
N LYS A 80 16.20 -10.09 1.04
CA LYS A 80 16.95 -10.12 -0.23
C LYS A 80 16.94 -11.49 -0.88
N LYS A 81 16.93 -12.56 -0.07
CA LYS A 81 16.93 -13.96 -0.47
C LYS A 81 15.97 -14.73 0.43
N ARG A 82 15.52 -15.91 0.00
CA ARG A 82 14.69 -16.84 0.79
C ARG A 82 13.55 -16.12 1.50
N LYS A 83 12.71 -15.43 0.75
CA LYS A 83 11.62 -14.60 1.26
C LYS A 83 10.60 -15.37 2.10
N ALA A 84 10.35 -16.63 1.71
CA ALA A 84 9.47 -17.52 2.46
C ALA A 84 10.01 -17.82 3.87
N ASP A 85 11.34 -18.05 4.00
CA ASP A 85 11.99 -18.25 5.30
C ASP A 85 11.85 -16.98 6.17
N ALA A 86 12.04 -15.79 5.58
CA ALA A 86 11.87 -14.53 6.30
C ALA A 86 10.42 -14.32 6.79
N ALA A 87 9.44 -14.70 5.97
CA ALA A 87 8.03 -14.65 6.33
C ALA A 87 7.71 -15.59 7.50
N PHE A 88 8.22 -16.83 7.45
CA PHE A 88 8.05 -17.80 8.53
C PHE A 88 8.74 -17.37 9.82
N LEU A 89 9.97 -16.87 9.73
CA LEU A 89 10.71 -16.32 10.88
C LEU A 89 9.99 -15.14 11.51
N ALA A 90 9.35 -14.28 10.71
CA ALA A 90 8.56 -13.16 11.21
C ALA A 90 7.33 -13.63 11.98
N LEU A 91 6.62 -14.63 11.45
CA LEU A 91 5.48 -15.26 12.13
C LEU A 91 5.88 -15.83 13.49
N VAL A 92 6.94 -16.65 13.51
CA VAL A 92 7.43 -17.27 14.75
C VAL A 92 7.92 -16.20 15.73
N SER A 93 8.68 -15.20 15.27
CA SER A 93 9.16 -14.10 16.12
C SER A 93 8.03 -13.28 16.71
N TYR A 94 6.94 -13.08 15.98
CA TYR A 94 5.76 -12.38 16.47
C TYR A 94 5.10 -13.16 17.63
N LEU A 95 4.91 -14.47 17.46
CA LEU A 95 4.35 -15.33 18.52
C LEU A 95 5.26 -15.39 19.75
N VAL A 96 6.57 -15.50 19.56
CA VAL A 96 7.56 -15.46 20.65
C VAL A 96 7.47 -14.13 21.40
N TRP A 97 7.36 -13.01 20.68
CA TRP A 97 7.24 -11.69 21.31
C TRP A 97 5.97 -11.59 22.17
N LEU A 98 4.82 -12.03 21.64
CA LEU A 98 3.56 -12.00 22.41
C LEU A 98 3.68 -12.79 23.72
N ALA A 99 4.17 -14.03 23.64
CA ALA A 99 4.35 -14.89 24.81
C ALA A 99 5.35 -14.30 25.81
N ALA A 100 6.48 -13.77 25.33
CA ALA A 100 7.52 -13.19 26.15
C ALA A 100 7.06 -11.89 26.83
N ASN A 101 6.37 -10.99 26.11
CA ASN A 101 5.86 -9.75 26.68
C ASN A 101 4.77 -10.03 27.71
N SER A 102 3.83 -10.93 27.42
CA SER A 102 2.82 -11.38 28.37
C SER A 102 3.45 -11.90 29.65
N ARG A 103 4.42 -12.81 29.51
CA ARG A 103 5.10 -13.37 30.69
C ARG A 103 5.92 -12.35 31.47
N TRP A 104 6.53 -11.38 30.76
CA TRP A 104 7.28 -10.30 31.41
C TRP A 104 6.36 -9.39 32.21
N LEU A 105 5.20 -9.01 31.67
CA LEU A 105 4.22 -8.20 32.39
C LEU A 105 3.81 -8.87 33.70
N ASP A 106 3.55 -10.18 33.68
CA ASP A 106 3.20 -10.96 34.87
C ASP A 106 4.33 -10.97 35.90
N VAL A 107 5.54 -11.35 35.49
CA VAL A 107 6.69 -11.50 36.40
C VAL A 107 7.13 -10.14 36.97
N ALA A 108 7.00 -9.07 36.21
CA ALA A 108 7.35 -7.71 36.62
C ALA A 108 6.24 -7.04 37.44
N GLY A 109 5.08 -7.68 37.63
CA GLY A 109 3.93 -7.09 38.33
C GLY A 109 3.31 -5.89 37.60
N LEU A 110 3.44 -5.83 36.25
CA LEU A 110 2.94 -4.77 35.43
C LEU A 110 1.59 -5.09 34.80
N THR A 111 1.09 -6.32 34.95
CA THR A 111 -0.18 -6.78 34.38
C THR A 111 -1.33 -5.99 35.01
N ILE A 112 -2.14 -5.34 34.18
CA ILE A 112 -3.34 -4.63 34.59
C ILE A 112 -4.50 -5.63 34.62
N ALA A 113 -5.34 -5.60 35.67
CA ALA A 113 -6.46 -6.50 35.78
C ALA A 113 -7.48 -6.31 34.65
N GLY A 114 -7.80 -7.41 33.96
CA GLY A 114 -8.77 -7.42 32.86
C GLY A 114 -8.57 -8.64 31.94
N ASP A 115 -9.65 -9.42 31.75
CA ASP A 115 -9.63 -10.65 30.95
C ASP A 115 -10.10 -10.44 29.49
N THR A 116 -10.48 -9.24 29.15
CA THR A 116 -10.97 -8.88 27.81
C THR A 116 -10.32 -7.61 27.32
N ALA A 117 -10.23 -7.45 26.00
CA ALA A 117 -9.75 -6.21 25.38
C ALA A 117 -10.58 -5.00 25.82
N SER A 118 -11.87 -5.21 26.13
CA SER A 118 -12.77 -4.17 26.65
C SER A 118 -12.35 -3.66 28.02
N ALA A 119 -12.00 -4.58 28.94
CA ALA A 119 -11.58 -4.23 30.29
C ALA A 119 -10.22 -3.49 30.30
N LEU A 120 -9.39 -3.74 29.30
CA LEU A 120 -8.06 -3.16 29.13
C LEU A 120 -8.05 -1.88 28.29
N TYR A 121 -9.21 -1.46 27.76
CA TYR A 121 -9.29 -0.29 26.89
C TYR A 121 -8.73 0.98 27.57
N GLY A 122 -7.78 1.63 26.89
CA GLY A 122 -7.16 2.88 27.37
C GLY A 122 -6.07 2.70 28.42
N THR A 123 -5.80 1.46 28.87
CA THR A 123 -4.75 1.17 29.87
C THR A 123 -3.35 1.06 29.30
N GLY A 124 -3.21 0.96 27.97
CA GLY A 124 -1.95 0.71 27.28
C GLY A 124 -1.60 -0.78 27.16
N GLN A 125 -2.52 -1.67 27.59
CA GLN A 125 -2.42 -3.12 27.43
C GLN A 125 -3.65 -3.66 26.68
N THR A 126 -3.52 -4.83 26.05
CA THR A 126 -4.58 -5.46 25.28
C THR A 126 -4.43 -6.97 25.24
N ILE A 127 -5.48 -7.68 24.78
CA ILE A 127 -5.40 -9.12 24.48
C ILE A 127 -5.16 -9.28 22.97
N CYS A 128 -4.03 -9.87 22.60
CA CYS A 128 -3.68 -10.18 21.20
C CYS A 128 -3.44 -11.69 21.07
N LEU A 129 -4.21 -12.36 20.22
CA LEU A 129 -4.14 -13.82 19.99
C LEU A 129 -4.14 -14.63 21.30
N GLY A 130 -4.90 -14.19 22.31
CA GLY A 130 -5.00 -14.82 23.61
C GLY A 130 -3.90 -14.46 24.63
N TYR A 131 -2.94 -13.62 24.23
CA TYR A 131 -1.89 -13.12 25.14
C TYR A 131 -2.24 -11.72 25.64
N HIS A 132 -2.09 -11.50 26.95
CA HIS A 132 -2.17 -10.18 27.57
C HIS A 132 -0.84 -9.44 27.35
N VAL A 133 -0.83 -8.39 26.57
CA VAL A 133 0.40 -7.73 26.09
C VAL A 133 0.30 -6.21 26.11
N THR A 134 1.43 -5.54 26.03
CA THR A 134 1.53 -4.11 25.76
C THR A 134 0.88 -3.79 24.41
N ASP A 135 -0.06 -2.84 24.37
CA ASP A 135 -0.82 -2.47 23.16
C ASP A 135 0.03 -1.65 22.19
N MET A 136 0.79 -2.34 21.37
CA MET A 136 1.56 -1.74 20.29
C MET A 136 0.82 -1.77 18.94
N GLY A 137 -0.27 -2.53 18.84
CA GLY A 137 -1.05 -2.67 17.60
C GLY A 137 -0.19 -3.00 16.37
N VAL A 138 -0.41 -2.28 15.28
CA VAL A 138 0.34 -2.44 14.02
C VAL A 138 1.82 -2.07 14.15
N PHE A 139 2.19 -1.18 15.07
CA PHE A 139 3.58 -0.76 15.26
C PHE A 139 4.49 -1.91 15.67
N LEU A 140 4.00 -2.85 16.49
CA LEU A 140 4.74 -4.08 16.79
C LEU A 140 5.12 -4.80 15.49
N GLY A 141 4.14 -5.03 14.62
CA GLY A 141 4.37 -5.71 13.34
C GLY A 141 5.37 -4.99 12.44
N MET A 142 5.28 -3.67 12.37
CA MET A 142 6.20 -2.86 11.56
C MET A 142 7.64 -2.93 12.08
N ILE A 143 7.85 -2.74 13.38
CA ILE A 143 9.17 -2.73 14.00
C ILE A 143 9.79 -4.14 13.92
N LEU A 144 9.04 -5.15 14.34
CA LEU A 144 9.52 -6.53 14.38
C LEU A 144 9.80 -7.07 12.98
N GLY A 145 8.95 -6.75 11.98
CA GLY A 145 9.17 -7.14 10.59
C GLY A 145 10.48 -6.59 10.01
N VAL A 146 10.82 -5.33 10.34
CA VAL A 146 12.11 -4.73 9.96
C VAL A 146 13.27 -5.44 10.67
N VAL A 147 13.17 -5.69 11.97
CA VAL A 147 14.22 -6.38 12.74
C VAL A 147 14.49 -7.77 12.18
N VAL A 148 13.42 -8.54 11.92
CA VAL A 148 13.54 -9.87 11.31
C VAL A 148 14.23 -9.79 9.95
N ALA A 149 13.84 -8.86 9.08
CA ALA A 149 14.47 -8.69 7.77
C ALA A 149 15.96 -8.34 7.86
N LEU A 150 16.35 -7.47 8.79
CA LEU A 150 17.74 -7.07 9.00
C LEU A 150 18.60 -8.27 9.45
N VAL A 151 18.12 -9.01 10.46
CA VAL A 151 18.82 -10.19 10.98
C VAL A 151 18.86 -11.29 9.93
N HIS A 152 17.73 -11.54 9.24
CA HIS A 152 17.64 -12.49 8.14
C HIS A 152 18.67 -12.17 7.03
N ASN A 153 18.67 -10.96 6.51
CA ASN A 153 19.59 -10.55 5.44
C ASN A 153 21.07 -10.64 5.85
N ARG A 154 21.37 -10.58 7.15
CA ARG A 154 22.75 -10.66 7.66
C ARG A 154 23.24 -12.10 7.82
N PHE A 155 22.35 -13.02 8.21
CA PHE A 155 22.76 -14.36 8.69
C PHE A 155 22.17 -15.53 7.88
N ILE A 156 21.32 -15.29 6.88
CA ILE A 156 20.65 -16.35 6.11
C ILE A 156 21.62 -17.25 5.32
N ASP A 157 22.77 -16.71 4.91
CA ASP A 157 23.79 -17.46 4.18
C ASP A 157 24.82 -18.11 5.12
N THR A 158 24.59 -18.11 6.45
CA THR A 158 25.51 -18.76 7.40
C THR A 158 25.34 -20.27 7.35
N GLU A 159 26.39 -20.98 7.00
CA GLU A 159 26.45 -22.43 6.95
C GLU A 159 27.44 -22.94 7.99
N PHE A 160 27.16 -24.12 8.57
CA PHE A 160 28.03 -24.81 9.51
C PHE A 160 28.45 -26.15 8.92
N GLU A 161 29.61 -26.67 9.36
CA GLU A 161 30.13 -27.95 8.91
C GLU A 161 29.75 -29.09 9.87
N GLY A 162 29.79 -30.31 9.35
CA GLY A 162 29.61 -31.54 10.13
C GLY A 162 28.21 -31.62 10.78
N ALA A 163 28.15 -32.04 12.04
CA ALA A 163 26.92 -32.24 12.78
C ALA A 163 26.13 -30.92 12.99
N MET A 164 26.81 -29.77 12.93
CA MET A 164 26.18 -28.46 13.08
C MET A 164 25.51 -27.96 11.79
N ALA A 165 25.69 -28.59 10.65
CA ALA A 165 25.13 -28.16 9.36
C ALA A 165 23.61 -27.98 9.39
N MET A 166 22.90 -28.81 10.19
CA MET A 166 21.45 -28.71 10.35
C MET A 166 20.97 -27.40 11.03
N TYR A 167 21.84 -26.70 11.74
CA TYR A 167 21.53 -25.45 12.44
C TYR A 167 21.88 -24.18 11.61
N GLY A 168 22.36 -24.34 10.40
CA GLY A 168 22.64 -23.23 9.49
C GLY A 168 21.40 -22.55 8.90
N ASN A 169 21.63 -21.51 8.11
CA ASN A 169 20.61 -20.78 7.35
C ASN A 169 19.49 -20.21 8.25
N SER A 170 18.22 -20.44 7.91
CA SER A 170 17.04 -19.89 8.64
C SER A 170 17.00 -20.30 10.12
N LYS A 171 17.51 -21.49 10.45
CA LYS A 171 17.57 -21.95 11.85
C LYS A 171 18.55 -21.12 12.68
N PHE A 172 19.70 -20.80 12.11
CA PHE A 172 20.67 -19.91 12.77
C PHE A 172 20.11 -18.49 12.91
N VAL A 173 19.42 -17.99 11.89
CA VAL A 173 18.72 -16.70 11.96
C VAL A 173 17.74 -16.69 13.14
N PHE A 174 16.98 -17.77 13.36
CA PHE A 174 16.06 -17.87 14.50
C PHE A 174 16.79 -17.86 15.85
N VAL A 175 17.92 -18.59 15.97
CA VAL A 175 18.74 -18.57 17.19
C VAL A 175 19.23 -17.16 17.53
N VAL A 176 19.60 -16.35 16.51
CA VAL A 176 20.00 -14.95 16.70
C VAL A 176 18.80 -14.06 17.02
N LEU A 177 17.64 -14.29 16.39
CA LEU A 177 16.42 -13.52 16.62
C LEU A 177 15.86 -13.71 18.01
N LEU A 178 15.94 -14.91 18.57
CA LEU A 178 15.32 -15.25 19.86
C LEU A 178 15.74 -14.28 20.99
N PRO A 179 17.01 -14.08 21.32
CA PRO A 179 17.40 -13.14 22.36
C PRO A 179 17.02 -11.69 22.03
N ILE A 180 17.08 -11.29 20.76
CA ILE A 180 16.69 -9.95 20.32
C ILE A 180 15.21 -9.72 20.59
N VAL A 181 14.35 -10.67 20.23
CA VAL A 181 12.89 -10.60 20.41
C VAL A 181 12.53 -10.58 21.90
N LEU A 182 13.21 -11.38 22.72
CA LEU A 182 13.00 -11.39 24.18
C LEU A 182 13.35 -10.02 24.81
N VAL A 183 14.49 -9.45 24.44
CA VAL A 183 14.89 -8.10 24.89
C VAL A 183 13.89 -7.05 24.41
N MET A 184 13.46 -7.13 23.15
CA MET A 184 12.45 -6.21 22.60
C MET A 184 11.12 -6.31 23.37
N ALA A 185 10.70 -7.50 23.77
CA ALA A 185 9.48 -7.71 24.54
C ALA A 185 9.54 -7.04 25.92
N VAL A 186 10.68 -7.13 26.59
CA VAL A 186 10.94 -6.44 27.87
C VAL A 186 10.97 -4.91 27.69
N VAL A 187 11.76 -4.44 26.74
CA VAL A 187 11.94 -3.00 26.48
C VAL A 187 10.62 -2.34 26.09
N ALA A 188 9.78 -3.04 25.31
CA ALA A 188 8.47 -2.54 24.90
C ALA A 188 7.57 -2.20 26.10
N SER A 189 7.61 -2.97 27.20
CA SER A 189 6.79 -2.72 28.39
C SER A 189 7.06 -1.37 29.06
N TYR A 190 8.27 -0.81 28.87
CA TYR A 190 8.67 0.47 29.47
C TYR A 190 8.73 1.61 28.47
N VAL A 191 9.19 1.35 27.26
CA VAL A 191 9.38 2.40 26.23
C VAL A 191 8.08 2.72 25.52
N TRP A 192 7.26 1.72 25.25
CA TRP A 192 6.03 1.92 24.46
C TRP A 192 5.00 2.83 25.16
N PRO A 193 4.76 2.77 26.47
CA PRO A 193 3.84 3.71 27.13
C PRO A 193 4.24 5.17 26.91
N VAL A 194 5.55 5.49 26.89
CA VAL A 194 6.07 6.83 26.61
C VAL A 194 5.84 7.22 25.14
N ALA A 195 6.12 6.29 24.22
CA ALA A 195 5.85 6.48 22.81
C ALA A 195 4.34 6.67 22.53
N ALA A 196 3.49 5.85 23.16
CA ALA A 196 2.03 5.95 23.05
C ALA A 196 1.52 7.30 23.60
N ALA A 197 2.07 7.77 24.72
CA ALA A 197 1.74 9.10 25.24
C ALA A 197 2.11 10.22 24.26
N GLY A 198 3.27 10.14 23.61
CA GLY A 198 3.69 11.08 22.56
C GLY A 198 2.77 11.03 21.33
N ILE A 199 2.38 9.83 20.92
CA ILE A 199 1.41 9.61 19.84
C ILE A 199 0.05 10.22 20.20
N ASN A 200 -0.45 9.97 21.41
CA ASN A 200 -1.71 10.53 21.89
C ASN A 200 -1.65 12.07 22.00
N ALA A 201 -0.54 12.63 22.40
CA ALA A 201 -0.33 14.09 22.42
C ALA A 201 -0.39 14.67 20.99
N LEU A 202 0.26 14.02 20.02
CA LEU A 202 0.21 14.43 18.62
C LEU A 202 -1.22 14.34 18.05
N THR A 203 -1.94 13.28 18.37
CA THR A 203 -3.36 13.13 18.01
C THR A 203 -4.21 14.25 18.64
N GLY A 204 -3.94 14.57 19.91
CA GLY A 204 -4.58 15.68 20.60
C GLY A 204 -4.34 17.02 19.91
N VAL A 205 -3.11 17.29 19.48
CA VAL A 205 -2.77 18.49 18.70
C VAL A 205 -3.51 18.50 17.36
N MET A 206 -3.53 17.39 16.61
CA MET A 206 -4.25 17.31 15.34
C MET A 206 -5.77 17.41 15.54
N ALA A 207 -6.31 16.82 16.61
CA ALA A 207 -7.72 16.92 16.97
C ALA A 207 -8.07 18.35 17.38
N SER A 208 -7.23 19.03 18.16
CA SER A 208 -7.42 20.43 18.56
C SER A 208 -7.23 21.40 17.40
N ALA A 209 -6.36 21.07 16.43
CA ALA A 209 -6.18 21.84 15.19
C ALA A 209 -7.40 21.74 14.25
N GLY A 210 -8.36 20.84 14.52
CA GLY A 210 -9.62 20.73 13.80
C GLY A 210 -9.42 20.64 12.29
N ALA A 211 -10.01 21.57 11.56
CA ALA A 211 -9.96 21.61 10.09
C ALA A 211 -8.52 21.79 9.54
N PHE A 212 -7.67 22.55 10.23
CA PHE A 212 -6.27 22.72 9.81
C PHE A 212 -5.47 21.40 9.93
N GLY A 213 -5.77 20.59 10.94
CA GLY A 213 -5.19 19.25 11.07
C GLY A 213 -5.52 18.34 9.89
N VAL A 214 -6.76 18.43 9.38
CA VAL A 214 -7.19 17.69 8.18
C VAL A 214 -6.49 18.21 6.92
N PHE A 215 -6.34 19.52 6.79
CA PHE A 215 -5.55 20.13 5.72
C PHE A 215 -4.11 19.60 5.72
N LEU A 216 -3.45 19.63 6.87
CA LEU A 216 -2.06 19.18 7.00
C LEU A 216 -1.92 17.68 6.68
N TYR A 217 -2.87 16.87 7.14
CA TYR A 217 -2.94 15.44 6.82
C TYR A 217 -3.04 15.21 5.31
N GLY A 218 -3.97 15.85 4.63
CA GLY A 218 -4.14 15.73 3.17
C GLY A 218 -2.92 16.22 2.40
N PHE A 219 -2.38 17.39 2.77
CA PHE A 219 -1.18 17.97 2.18
C PHE A 219 0.04 17.03 2.29
N LEU A 220 0.31 16.50 3.50
CA LEU A 220 1.43 15.58 3.73
C LEU A 220 1.26 14.26 2.98
N ASN A 221 0.04 13.74 2.90
CA ASN A 221 -0.25 12.55 2.13
C ASN A 221 0.11 12.70 0.65
N ARG A 222 0.03 13.91 0.09
CA ARG A 222 0.40 14.16 -1.32
C ARG A 222 1.84 14.56 -1.48
N VAL A 223 2.31 15.55 -0.75
CA VAL A 223 3.65 16.09 -0.94
C VAL A 223 4.76 15.05 -0.72
N LEU A 224 4.50 14.04 0.10
CA LEU A 224 5.45 12.95 0.40
C LEU A 224 5.41 11.76 -0.57
N ILE A 225 4.51 11.72 -1.56
CA ILE A 225 4.46 10.62 -2.56
C ILE A 225 5.80 10.43 -3.29
N PRO A 226 6.54 11.49 -3.72
CA PRO A 226 7.83 11.32 -4.40
C PRO A 226 8.87 10.57 -3.61
N THR A 227 8.82 10.70 -2.28
CA THR A 227 9.74 10.03 -1.35
C THR A 227 9.24 8.64 -0.95
N GLY A 228 7.97 8.33 -1.23
CA GLY A 228 7.29 7.13 -0.77
C GLY A 228 6.93 7.14 0.73
N LEU A 229 7.10 8.27 1.42
CA LEU A 229 6.89 8.38 2.87
C LEU A 229 5.42 8.66 3.24
N HIS A 230 4.56 8.95 2.28
CA HIS A 230 3.14 9.22 2.53
C HIS A 230 2.44 8.06 3.27
N HIS A 231 2.90 6.81 3.10
CA HIS A 231 2.39 5.67 3.86
C HIS A 231 2.60 5.80 5.37
N LEU A 232 3.67 6.48 5.80
CA LEU A 232 3.94 6.74 7.22
C LEU A 232 2.97 7.78 7.80
N VAL A 233 2.37 8.62 6.95
CA VAL A 233 1.39 9.63 7.38
C VAL A 233 0.01 9.01 7.54
N TRP A 234 -0.52 8.34 6.50
CA TRP A 234 -1.91 7.89 6.56
C TRP A 234 -2.11 6.56 7.31
N SER A 235 -1.14 5.63 7.24
CA SER A 235 -1.28 4.29 7.81
C SER A 235 -1.56 4.29 9.33
N PRO A 236 -0.87 5.08 10.17
CA PRO A 236 -1.16 5.15 11.59
C PRO A 236 -2.60 5.62 11.89
N PHE A 237 -3.09 6.62 11.16
CA PHE A 237 -4.46 7.09 11.37
C PHE A 237 -5.52 6.06 10.91
N LEU A 238 -5.24 5.33 9.85
CA LEU A 238 -6.18 4.32 9.38
C LEU A 238 -6.26 3.11 10.28
N TYR A 239 -5.15 2.65 10.87
CA TYR A 239 -5.02 1.32 11.44
C TYR A 239 -4.47 1.29 12.88
N SER A 240 -4.30 2.43 13.55
CA SER A 240 -3.90 2.49 14.95
C SER A 240 -4.81 3.41 15.78
N ALA A 241 -4.62 3.40 17.08
CA ALA A 241 -5.38 4.24 18.02
C ALA A 241 -5.25 5.76 17.75
N LEU A 242 -4.27 6.17 16.94
CA LEU A 242 -4.14 7.56 16.45
C LEU A 242 -5.35 8.03 15.64
N GLY A 243 -5.95 7.14 14.85
CA GLY A 243 -7.11 7.48 14.04
C GLY A 243 -8.40 7.40 14.81
N ASP A 244 -8.62 6.29 15.48
CA ASP A 244 -9.78 6.04 16.36
C ASP A 244 -9.53 4.77 17.18
N SER A 245 -10.28 4.63 18.28
CA SER A 245 -10.36 3.40 19.02
C SER A 245 -11.69 3.33 19.77
N MET A 246 -12.36 2.18 19.69
CA MET A 246 -13.61 1.95 20.43
C MET A 246 -13.84 0.47 20.67
N ILE A 247 -14.75 0.19 21.57
CA ILE A 247 -15.21 -1.17 21.87
C ILE A 247 -16.54 -1.39 21.15
N ILE A 248 -16.60 -2.46 20.35
CA ILE A 248 -17.80 -2.88 19.63
C ILE A 248 -17.97 -4.39 19.85
N GLY A 249 -19.13 -4.79 20.38
CA GLY A 249 -19.41 -6.21 20.63
C GLY A 249 -18.48 -6.87 21.64
N GLY A 250 -17.84 -6.09 22.53
CA GLY A 250 -16.89 -6.60 23.51
C GLY A 250 -15.44 -6.68 23.03
N GLU A 251 -15.16 -6.37 21.75
CA GLU A 251 -13.81 -6.33 21.19
C GLU A 251 -13.32 -4.90 21.00
N GLN A 252 -12.03 -4.66 21.22
CA GLN A 252 -11.40 -3.39 20.94
C GLN A 252 -11.09 -3.31 19.44
N ILE A 253 -11.69 -2.34 18.77
CA ILE A 253 -11.44 -2.03 17.36
C ILE A 253 -10.64 -0.75 17.27
N VAL A 254 -9.52 -0.80 16.54
CA VAL A 254 -8.52 0.27 16.48
C VAL A 254 -8.30 0.72 15.04
N GLY A 255 -8.25 2.04 14.86
CA GLY A 255 -8.05 2.68 13.57
C GLY A 255 -9.33 3.24 12.95
N ALA A 256 -9.22 4.38 12.27
CA ALA A 256 -10.37 5.06 11.68
C ALA A 256 -11.15 4.16 10.70
N LYS A 257 -10.43 3.36 9.87
CA LYS A 257 -11.08 2.50 8.87
C LYS A 257 -11.75 1.27 9.48
N PRO A 258 -11.12 0.46 10.35
CA PRO A 258 -11.80 -0.64 11.05
C PRO A 258 -13.01 -0.18 11.86
N VAL A 259 -12.90 0.95 12.58
CA VAL A 259 -14.03 1.52 13.34
C VAL A 259 -15.18 1.89 12.41
N PHE A 260 -14.90 2.57 11.29
CA PHE A 260 -15.93 2.90 10.29
C PHE A 260 -16.64 1.64 9.77
N LEU A 261 -15.87 0.60 9.42
CA LEU A 261 -16.41 -0.66 8.89
C LEU A 261 -17.29 -1.38 9.92
N ALA A 262 -16.86 -1.41 11.18
CA ALA A 262 -17.63 -2.04 12.26
C ALA A 262 -18.94 -1.31 12.52
N LEU A 263 -18.94 0.03 12.47
CA LEU A 263 -20.15 0.84 12.62
C LEU A 263 -21.14 0.73 11.46
N LEU A 264 -20.71 0.25 10.28
CA LEU A 264 -21.64 -0.02 9.17
C LEU A 264 -22.73 -1.01 9.54
N SER A 265 -22.39 -2.02 10.35
CA SER A 265 -23.32 -3.08 10.79
C SER A 265 -24.28 -2.63 11.90
N ASP A 266 -24.07 -1.48 12.52
CA ASP A 266 -24.87 -0.99 13.63
C ASP A 266 -25.84 0.10 13.15
N PRO A 267 -27.14 -0.22 12.99
CA PRO A 267 -28.13 0.74 12.52
C PRO A 267 -28.48 1.83 13.56
N SER A 268 -28.10 1.65 14.84
CA SER A 268 -28.35 2.64 15.90
C SER A 268 -27.44 3.87 15.80
N VAL A 269 -26.34 3.77 15.04
CA VAL A 269 -25.41 4.88 14.81
C VAL A 269 -26.04 5.93 13.91
N ALA A 270 -26.41 7.06 14.48
CA ALA A 270 -27.05 8.15 13.74
C ALA A 270 -26.10 8.86 12.75
N MET A 271 -24.83 8.98 13.08
CA MET A 271 -23.79 9.57 12.23
C MET A 271 -22.44 8.86 12.45
N MET A 272 -21.67 8.68 11.36
CA MET A 272 -20.33 8.14 11.45
C MET A 272 -19.41 9.06 12.26
N ARG A 273 -18.42 8.46 12.93
CA ARG A 273 -17.53 9.17 13.84
C ARG A 273 -16.66 10.20 13.14
N ASP A 274 -16.18 11.16 13.90
CA ASP A 274 -15.31 12.24 13.42
C ASP A 274 -13.99 11.74 12.82
N SER A 275 -13.53 10.56 13.22
CA SER A 275 -12.38 9.86 12.65
C SER A 275 -12.50 9.57 11.14
N ALA A 276 -13.71 9.57 10.58
CA ALA A 276 -13.93 9.48 9.13
C ALA A 276 -13.21 10.59 8.34
N ARG A 277 -12.83 11.71 8.97
CA ARG A 277 -12.00 12.77 8.37
C ARG A 277 -10.67 12.26 7.82
N PHE A 278 -10.12 11.18 8.39
CA PHE A 278 -8.89 10.54 7.90
C PHE A 278 -9.14 9.57 6.74
N LEU A 279 -10.39 9.35 6.36
CA LEU A 279 -10.79 8.42 5.30
C LEU A 279 -11.21 9.13 4.00
N THR A 280 -11.11 10.47 3.93
CA THR A 280 -11.63 11.28 2.80
C THR A 280 -10.60 11.56 1.71
N TYR A 281 -9.35 11.15 1.88
CA TYR A 281 -8.24 11.47 0.94
C TYR A 281 -8.36 10.81 -0.46
N GLY A 282 -9.37 9.98 -0.68
CA GLY A 282 -9.74 9.48 -1.99
C GLY A 282 -10.45 10.49 -2.90
N LEU A 283 -10.80 11.70 -2.38
CA LEU A 283 -11.45 12.74 -3.18
C LEU A 283 -10.60 13.10 -4.41
N MET A 284 -9.34 13.45 -4.20
CA MET A 284 -8.39 13.73 -5.27
C MET A 284 -8.23 12.53 -6.23
N LYS A 285 -8.21 11.30 -5.70
CA LYS A 285 -8.06 10.08 -6.50
C LYS A 285 -9.24 9.84 -7.44
N THR A 286 -10.45 10.20 -6.98
CA THR A 286 -11.70 9.95 -7.71
C THR A 286 -12.08 11.13 -8.62
N PHE A 287 -11.94 12.36 -8.13
CA PHE A 287 -12.41 13.56 -8.82
C PHE A 287 -11.26 14.46 -9.31
N GLY A 288 -10.34 14.85 -8.44
CA GLY A 288 -9.31 15.82 -8.77
C GLY A 288 -8.42 15.41 -9.94
N VAL A 289 -8.07 14.12 -10.05
CA VAL A 289 -7.30 13.57 -11.17
C VAL A 289 -7.99 13.75 -12.53
N ILE A 290 -9.33 13.82 -12.59
CA ILE A 290 -10.09 14.09 -13.81
C ILE A 290 -9.79 15.51 -14.28
N GLY A 291 -9.83 16.50 -13.38
CA GLY A 291 -9.50 17.88 -13.70
C GLY A 291 -8.07 18.04 -14.19
N VAL A 292 -7.12 17.36 -13.54
CA VAL A 292 -5.70 17.32 -13.97
C VAL A 292 -5.56 16.73 -15.37
N ALA A 293 -6.20 15.60 -15.64
CA ALA A 293 -6.19 14.95 -16.95
C ALA A 293 -6.74 15.86 -18.05
N MET A 294 -7.88 16.52 -17.78
CA MET A 294 -8.48 17.50 -18.70
C MET A 294 -7.52 18.67 -18.98
N ALA A 295 -6.80 19.16 -17.96
CA ALA A 295 -5.82 20.23 -18.14
C ALA A 295 -4.66 19.80 -19.05
N PHE A 296 -4.08 18.61 -18.83
CA PHE A 296 -3.01 18.08 -19.69
C PHE A 296 -3.48 17.89 -21.13
N ILE A 297 -4.63 17.27 -21.36
CA ILE A 297 -5.17 17.03 -22.70
C ILE A 297 -5.50 18.34 -23.41
N SER A 298 -6.03 19.36 -22.69
CA SER A 298 -6.41 20.65 -23.29
C SER A 298 -5.19 21.52 -23.63
N THR A 299 -4.08 21.38 -22.91
CA THR A 299 -2.86 22.18 -23.09
C THR A 299 -1.81 21.50 -23.97
N ALA A 300 -1.99 20.22 -24.31
CA ALA A 300 -1.09 19.48 -25.18
C ALA A 300 -1.01 20.10 -26.58
N LYS A 301 0.19 20.07 -27.19
CA LYS A 301 0.43 20.48 -28.59
C LYS A 301 -0.45 19.64 -29.52
N LYS A 302 -0.94 20.24 -30.62
CA LYS A 302 -1.90 19.57 -31.54
C LYS A 302 -1.40 18.20 -32.01
N GLU A 303 -0.12 18.12 -32.36
CA GLU A 303 0.56 16.94 -32.90
C GLU A 303 0.67 15.82 -31.85
N LYS A 304 0.79 16.17 -30.55
CA LYS A 304 0.96 15.24 -29.42
C LYS A 304 -0.34 14.90 -28.71
N LYS A 305 -1.45 15.54 -29.07
CA LYS A 305 -2.73 15.42 -28.33
C LYS A 305 -3.31 14.00 -28.31
N ALA A 306 -3.18 13.26 -29.41
CA ALA A 306 -3.66 11.88 -29.48
C ALA A 306 -2.84 10.95 -28.57
N ALA A 307 -1.51 11.09 -28.58
CA ALA A 307 -0.61 10.35 -27.72
C ALA A 307 -0.82 10.68 -26.22
N THR A 308 -1.00 11.98 -25.90
CA THR A 308 -1.32 12.43 -24.56
C THR A 308 -2.62 11.80 -24.04
N LYS A 309 -3.68 11.76 -24.86
CA LYS A 309 -4.94 11.08 -24.49
C LYS A 309 -4.71 9.59 -24.22
N ALA A 310 -3.97 8.91 -25.09
CA ALA A 310 -3.69 7.49 -24.96
C ALA A 310 -2.91 7.15 -23.67
N GLN A 311 -2.08 8.05 -23.18
CA GLN A 311 -1.33 7.92 -21.93
C GLN A 311 -2.17 8.28 -20.70
N ILE A 312 -2.83 9.44 -20.73
CA ILE A 312 -3.45 10.04 -19.53
C ILE A 312 -4.79 9.38 -19.19
N ILE A 313 -5.62 9.02 -20.18
CA ILE A 313 -6.96 8.46 -19.92
C ILE A 313 -6.88 7.14 -19.16
N PRO A 314 -6.06 6.12 -19.56
CA PRO A 314 -5.97 4.88 -18.79
C PRO A 314 -5.44 5.09 -17.37
N ALA A 315 -4.45 5.97 -17.19
CA ALA A 315 -3.90 6.31 -15.88
C ALA A 315 -4.95 6.97 -14.97
N THR A 316 -5.76 7.88 -15.53
CA THR A 316 -6.86 8.53 -14.81
C THR A 316 -7.96 7.54 -14.45
N LEU A 317 -8.35 6.64 -15.36
CA LEU A 317 -9.33 5.59 -15.07
C LEU A 317 -8.87 4.66 -13.95
N THR A 318 -7.60 4.29 -13.95
CA THR A 318 -7.01 3.47 -12.86
C THR A 318 -7.09 4.22 -11.53
N ALA A 319 -6.76 5.51 -11.50
CA ALA A 319 -6.88 6.33 -10.30
C ALA A 319 -8.35 6.42 -9.82
N CYS A 320 -9.29 6.74 -10.72
CA CYS A 320 -10.71 6.89 -10.38
C CYS A 320 -11.34 5.58 -9.90
N LEU A 321 -11.06 4.45 -10.53
CA LEU A 321 -11.72 3.17 -10.22
C LEU A 321 -11.15 2.52 -8.97
N VAL A 322 -9.82 2.45 -8.85
CA VAL A 322 -9.15 1.68 -7.79
C VAL A 322 -8.23 2.50 -6.87
N GLY A 323 -8.07 3.79 -7.13
CA GLY A 323 -7.33 4.71 -6.27
C GLY A 323 -5.81 4.69 -6.43
N VAL A 324 -5.27 4.12 -7.52
CA VAL A 324 -3.83 4.10 -7.83
C VAL A 324 -3.50 5.31 -8.70
N THR A 325 -2.97 6.37 -8.09
CA THR A 325 -2.73 7.67 -8.75
C THR A 325 -1.33 7.83 -9.34
N GLU A 326 -0.37 7.02 -8.91
CA GLU A 326 1.04 7.11 -9.28
C GLU A 326 1.29 7.10 -10.80
N PRO A 327 0.56 6.33 -11.63
CA PRO A 327 0.75 6.36 -13.09
C PRO A 327 0.49 7.73 -13.72
N LEU A 328 -0.46 8.49 -13.16
CA LEU A 328 -0.75 9.85 -13.60
C LEU A 328 0.22 10.86 -12.95
N GLU A 329 0.41 10.78 -11.66
CA GLU A 329 1.20 11.72 -10.85
C GLU A 329 2.66 11.77 -11.29
N PHE A 330 3.28 10.62 -11.55
CA PHE A 330 4.68 10.57 -12.02
C PHE A 330 4.89 11.16 -13.42
N THR A 331 3.83 11.43 -14.18
CA THR A 331 3.96 12.11 -15.47
C THR A 331 4.34 13.58 -15.32
N PHE A 332 4.00 14.23 -14.20
CA PHE A 332 4.27 15.65 -14.01
C PHE A 332 5.07 16.01 -12.76
N LEU A 333 5.10 15.12 -11.77
CA LEU A 333 5.80 15.30 -10.51
C LEU A 333 7.24 15.83 -10.66
N PHE A 334 8.03 15.19 -11.53
CA PHE A 334 9.43 15.56 -11.77
C PHE A 334 9.59 16.64 -12.83
N ALA A 335 8.64 16.75 -13.75
CA ALA A 335 8.68 17.74 -14.82
C ALA A 335 8.21 19.14 -14.37
N ALA A 336 7.35 19.21 -13.37
CA ALA A 336 6.74 20.42 -12.87
C ALA A 336 6.56 20.42 -11.34
N PRO A 337 7.63 20.49 -10.53
CA PRO A 337 7.55 20.41 -9.07
C PRO A 337 6.67 21.49 -8.42
N ALA A 338 6.62 22.69 -9.01
CA ALA A 338 5.73 23.75 -8.53
C ALA A 338 4.25 23.36 -8.68
N LEU A 339 3.90 22.67 -9.78
CA LEU A 339 2.54 22.16 -10.00
C LEU A 339 2.20 21.04 -9.01
N TRP A 340 3.19 20.23 -8.66
CA TRP A 340 3.05 19.21 -7.62
C TRP A 340 2.74 19.80 -6.25
N LEU A 341 3.43 20.87 -5.88
CA LEU A 341 3.15 21.57 -4.62
C LEU A 341 1.72 22.14 -4.59
N VAL A 342 1.28 22.78 -5.68
CA VAL A 342 -0.10 23.28 -5.81
C VAL A 342 -1.11 22.15 -5.73
N TYR A 343 -0.84 21.02 -6.38
CA TYR A 343 -1.64 19.80 -6.31
C TYR A 343 -1.83 19.32 -4.87
N SER A 344 -0.73 19.27 -4.11
CA SER A 344 -0.75 18.82 -2.71
C SER A 344 -1.50 19.80 -1.79
N VAL A 345 -1.35 21.10 -2.01
CA VAL A 345 -2.09 22.13 -1.25
C VAL A 345 -3.58 22.05 -1.53
N LEU A 346 -3.98 21.89 -2.79
CA LEU A 346 -5.39 21.76 -3.16
C LEU A 346 -6.03 20.51 -2.57
N ASP A 347 -5.33 19.36 -2.60
CA ASP A 347 -5.85 18.13 -1.96
C ASP A 347 -6.11 18.34 -0.46
N GLY A 348 -5.15 18.93 0.26
CA GLY A 348 -5.36 19.26 1.67
C GLY A 348 -6.53 20.22 1.91
N LEU A 349 -6.69 21.25 1.07
CA LEU A 349 -7.79 22.22 1.17
C LEU A 349 -9.15 21.56 0.91
N PHE A 350 -9.27 20.71 -0.11
CA PHE A 350 -10.53 20.03 -0.41
C PHE A 350 -10.90 19.03 0.68
N GLN A 351 -9.96 18.30 1.27
CA GLN A 351 -10.21 17.45 2.43
C GLN A 351 -10.68 18.27 3.64
N MET A 352 -10.07 19.43 3.89
CA MET A 352 -10.49 20.35 4.93
C MET A 352 -11.92 20.85 4.71
N ILE A 353 -12.29 21.21 3.47
CA ILE A 353 -13.67 21.64 3.12
C ILE A 353 -14.65 20.52 3.38
N VAL A 354 -14.35 19.29 2.92
CA VAL A 354 -15.18 18.10 3.16
C VAL A 354 -15.44 17.88 4.65
N TYR A 355 -14.40 18.05 5.47
CA TYR A 355 -14.51 17.95 6.93
C TYR A 355 -15.41 19.05 7.51
N LEU A 356 -15.22 20.33 7.11
CA LEU A 356 -15.95 21.50 7.62
C LEU A 356 -17.45 21.42 7.34
N ILE A 357 -17.85 20.85 6.19
CA ILE A 357 -19.28 20.68 5.86
C ILE A 357 -19.91 19.42 6.46
N GLY A 358 -19.20 18.74 7.37
CA GLY A 358 -19.72 17.62 8.15
C GLY A 358 -19.81 16.29 7.41
N VAL A 359 -19.09 16.09 6.31
CA VAL A 359 -19.03 14.81 5.59
C VAL A 359 -18.25 13.78 6.40
N ARG A 360 -18.77 12.56 6.46
CA ARG A 360 -18.21 11.42 7.21
C ARG A 360 -18.18 10.16 6.33
N VAL A 361 -17.45 10.22 5.20
CA VAL A 361 -17.35 9.11 4.24
C VAL A 361 -16.08 8.30 4.44
N CYS A 362 -16.13 7.03 4.05
CA CYS A 362 -14.96 6.21 3.80
C CYS A 362 -14.68 6.17 2.30
N ALA A 363 -13.69 6.93 1.86
CA ALA A 363 -13.26 7.03 0.47
C ALA A 363 -11.71 7.05 0.45
N THR A 364 -11.10 5.91 0.68
CA THR A 364 -9.64 5.77 0.80
C THR A 364 -8.99 5.36 -0.52
N ASN A 365 -9.73 4.68 -1.37
CA ASN A 365 -9.28 4.22 -2.68
C ASN A 365 -10.01 4.96 -3.81
N GLY A 366 -10.63 4.25 -4.74
CA GLY A 366 -11.37 4.84 -5.84
C GLY A 366 -12.89 4.83 -5.65
N ILE A 367 -13.60 5.04 -6.76
CA ILE A 367 -15.06 5.12 -6.77
C ILE A 367 -15.74 3.81 -6.34
N ILE A 368 -15.11 2.67 -6.60
CA ILE A 368 -15.65 1.36 -6.20
C ILE A 368 -15.71 1.27 -4.67
N ASP A 369 -14.62 1.59 -3.99
CA ASP A 369 -14.52 1.65 -2.52
C ASP A 369 -15.58 2.63 -1.95
N PHE A 370 -15.68 3.82 -2.56
CA PHE A 370 -16.66 4.83 -2.17
C PHE A 370 -18.11 4.31 -2.26
N LEU A 371 -18.50 3.71 -3.39
CA LEU A 371 -19.88 3.25 -3.59
C LEU A 371 -20.24 2.12 -2.63
N VAL A 372 -19.37 1.12 -2.50
CA VAL A 372 -19.60 -0.07 -1.67
C VAL A 372 -19.71 0.28 -0.18
N LEU A 373 -18.95 1.27 0.29
CA LEU A 373 -18.91 1.62 1.71
C LEU A 373 -19.96 2.66 2.13
N ASN A 374 -20.25 3.65 1.27
CA ASN A 374 -21.04 4.80 1.71
C ASN A 374 -22.51 4.75 1.27
N LEU A 375 -22.85 4.08 0.15
CA LEU A 375 -24.26 3.94 -0.24
C LEU A 375 -25.05 3.12 0.79
N PRO A 376 -24.57 1.95 1.26
CA PRO A 376 -25.26 1.21 2.32
C PRO A 376 -25.28 1.93 3.66
N ALA A 377 -24.23 2.72 3.97
CA ALA A 377 -24.20 3.53 5.19
C ALA A 377 -25.32 4.55 5.25
N GLY A 378 -25.78 5.05 4.09
CA GLY A 378 -26.88 5.99 3.96
C GLY A 378 -26.46 7.46 4.05
N ILE A 379 -27.33 8.34 3.52
CA ILE A 379 -27.08 9.79 3.43
C ILE A 379 -26.98 10.43 4.82
N GLY A 380 -27.89 10.07 5.73
CA GLY A 380 -27.96 10.66 7.08
C GLY A 380 -26.71 10.40 7.92
N ARG A 381 -26.06 9.25 7.71
CA ARG A 381 -24.87 8.84 8.49
C ARG A 381 -23.56 9.38 7.93
N THR A 382 -23.49 9.64 6.62
CA THR A 382 -22.22 9.94 5.92
C THR A 382 -22.19 11.30 5.25
N HIS A 383 -23.34 11.88 4.91
CA HIS A 383 -23.49 13.06 4.05
C HIS A 383 -22.75 12.90 2.69
N TRP A 384 -22.70 11.68 2.14
CA TRP A 384 -21.96 11.37 0.92
C TRP A 384 -22.34 12.21 -0.31
N PRO A 385 -23.59 12.73 -0.50
CA PRO A 385 -23.90 13.59 -1.64
C PRO A 385 -23.10 14.90 -1.61
N LEU A 386 -22.79 15.44 -0.43
CA LEU A 386 -21.95 16.63 -0.29
C LEU A 386 -20.50 16.32 -0.69
N TYR A 387 -19.99 15.10 -0.40
CA TYR A 387 -18.67 14.67 -0.88
C TYR A 387 -18.61 14.67 -2.41
N VAL A 388 -19.63 14.14 -3.08
CA VAL A 388 -19.71 14.13 -4.55
C VAL A 388 -19.79 15.57 -5.09
N LEU A 389 -20.59 16.45 -4.48
CA LEU A 389 -20.68 17.85 -4.88
C LEU A 389 -19.34 18.56 -4.79
N VAL A 390 -18.60 18.39 -3.68
CA VAL A 390 -17.25 18.94 -3.51
C VAL A 390 -16.30 18.35 -4.54
N GLY A 391 -16.39 17.05 -4.83
CA GLY A 391 -15.60 16.40 -5.87
C GLY A 391 -15.83 16.98 -7.27
N LEU A 392 -17.07 17.29 -7.62
CA LEU A 392 -17.38 17.96 -8.90
C LEU A 392 -16.78 19.36 -8.96
N VAL A 393 -16.82 20.12 -7.87
CA VAL A 393 -16.13 21.42 -7.76
C VAL A 393 -14.61 21.24 -7.87
N GLU A 394 -14.07 20.22 -7.25
CA GLU A 394 -12.63 19.90 -7.33
C GLU A 394 -12.18 19.64 -8.78
N ILE A 395 -12.95 18.90 -9.58
CA ILE A 395 -12.66 18.71 -11.01
C ILE A 395 -12.46 20.06 -11.71
N VAL A 396 -13.40 20.98 -11.50
CA VAL A 396 -13.38 22.31 -12.15
C VAL A 396 -12.19 23.13 -11.68
N VAL A 397 -11.95 23.20 -10.37
CA VAL A 397 -10.85 23.96 -9.79
C VAL A 397 -9.51 23.40 -10.25
N MET A 398 -9.32 22.07 -10.19
CA MET A 398 -8.10 21.42 -10.66
C MET A 398 -7.85 21.68 -12.15
N TYR A 399 -8.88 21.58 -12.97
CA TYR A 399 -8.77 21.89 -14.40
C TYR A 399 -8.32 23.34 -14.65
N LEU A 400 -8.97 24.31 -14.01
CA LEU A 400 -8.68 25.73 -14.21
C LEU A 400 -7.30 26.12 -13.70
N VAL A 401 -6.95 25.70 -12.47
CA VAL A 401 -5.65 26.01 -11.84
C VAL A 401 -4.51 25.37 -12.63
N PHE A 402 -4.63 24.09 -12.97
CA PHE A 402 -3.59 23.39 -13.73
C PHE A 402 -3.42 23.99 -15.12
N ARG A 403 -4.50 24.20 -15.85
CA ARG A 403 -4.46 24.83 -17.17
C ARG A 403 -3.81 26.20 -17.12
N PHE A 404 -4.20 27.04 -16.15
CA PHE A 404 -3.63 28.37 -15.97
C PHE A 404 -2.11 28.31 -15.70
N LEU A 405 -1.67 27.51 -14.76
CA LEU A 405 -0.26 27.38 -14.39
C LEU A 405 0.58 26.78 -15.52
N ILE A 406 0.08 25.73 -16.19
CA ILE A 406 0.76 25.10 -17.32
C ILE A 406 1.02 26.10 -18.44
N VAL A 407 0.03 26.91 -18.79
CA VAL A 407 0.14 27.89 -19.87
C VAL A 407 1.01 29.08 -19.44
N LYS A 408 0.74 29.67 -18.25
CA LYS A 408 1.43 30.85 -17.74
C LYS A 408 2.92 30.61 -17.50
N MET A 409 3.26 29.46 -16.92
CA MET A 409 4.66 29.10 -16.60
C MET A 409 5.33 28.28 -17.70
N ASN A 410 4.65 28.02 -18.80
CA ASN A 410 5.11 27.19 -19.92
C ASN A 410 5.70 25.85 -19.46
N LEU A 411 4.98 25.14 -18.57
CA LEU A 411 5.45 23.90 -17.96
C LEU A 411 5.51 22.76 -18.97
N LYS A 412 6.51 21.91 -18.86
CA LYS A 412 6.76 20.74 -19.72
C LYS A 412 5.96 19.51 -19.25
N THR A 413 4.66 19.67 -19.14
CA THR A 413 3.72 18.60 -18.79
C THR A 413 3.46 17.66 -19.98
N PRO A 414 2.77 16.51 -19.78
CA PRO A 414 2.48 15.58 -20.87
C PRO A 414 1.92 16.25 -22.12
N GLY A 415 2.54 15.99 -23.27
CA GLY A 415 2.21 16.60 -24.56
C GLY A 415 2.79 18.00 -24.80
N ARG A 416 3.58 18.55 -23.86
CA ARG A 416 4.30 19.83 -24.00
C ARG A 416 5.83 19.71 -23.93
N GLU A 417 6.34 18.48 -23.73
CA GLU A 417 7.77 18.21 -23.71
C GLU A 417 8.44 18.55 -25.06
N ASP A 418 9.73 18.96 -25.01
CA ASP A 418 10.55 19.13 -26.18
C ASP A 418 11.22 17.79 -26.51
N GLY A 419 10.87 17.16 -27.64
CA GLY A 419 11.39 15.85 -28.08
C GLY A 419 10.33 14.75 -28.16
N ASP A 420 10.70 13.59 -28.69
CA ASP A 420 9.81 12.47 -28.99
C ASP A 420 9.58 11.50 -27.82
N ALA A 421 9.84 11.93 -26.58
CA ALA A 421 9.67 11.10 -25.37
C ALA A 421 8.25 10.49 -25.18
N VAL A 422 7.26 11.01 -25.93
CA VAL A 422 5.87 10.51 -25.92
C VAL A 422 5.70 9.24 -26.75
N THR A 423 6.59 8.99 -27.73
CA THR A 423 6.51 7.83 -28.63
C THR A 423 6.71 6.50 -27.87
N ASP A 424 7.54 6.49 -26.82
CA ASP A 424 7.84 5.27 -26.08
C ASP A 424 6.68 4.83 -25.16
N LEU A 425 5.87 5.76 -24.65
CA LEU A 425 4.72 5.46 -23.78
C LEU A 425 3.44 5.16 -24.59
N ALA A 426 3.25 5.79 -25.74
CA ALA A 426 2.14 5.50 -26.65
C ALA A 426 2.29 4.12 -27.32
N ALA A 427 3.51 3.72 -27.64
CA ALA A 427 3.83 2.36 -28.11
C ALA A 427 3.49 1.31 -27.06
N ASN A 428 3.71 1.62 -25.78
CA ASN A 428 3.34 0.74 -24.65
C ASN A 428 1.81 0.59 -24.51
N ALA A 429 1.02 1.65 -24.68
CA ALA A 429 -0.44 1.59 -24.60
C ALA A 429 -1.07 0.84 -25.79
N ALA A 430 -0.49 0.97 -26.99
CA ALA A 430 -0.92 0.24 -28.17
C ALA A 430 -0.60 -1.27 -28.05
N ALA A 431 0.58 -1.61 -27.51
CA ALA A 431 0.99 -3.00 -27.27
C ALA A 431 0.07 -3.69 -26.24
N VAL A 432 -0.33 -2.98 -25.16
CA VAL A 432 -1.29 -3.48 -24.17
C VAL A 432 -2.67 -3.75 -24.80
N LYS A 433 -3.13 -2.85 -25.69
CA LYS A 433 -4.43 -3.00 -26.37
C LYS A 433 -4.46 -4.17 -27.37
N GLN A 434 -3.34 -4.44 -28.02
CA GLN A 434 -3.17 -5.58 -28.94
C GLN A 434 -3.07 -6.90 -28.16
N GLN A 435 -2.45 -6.91 -26.97
CA GLN A 435 -2.36 -8.08 -26.10
C GLN A 435 -3.70 -8.47 -25.46
N ILE A 436 -4.58 -7.50 -25.14
CA ILE A 436 -5.93 -7.81 -24.62
C ILE A 436 -6.80 -8.49 -25.70
N ARG A 437 -6.61 -8.15 -26.98
CA ARG A 437 -7.34 -8.78 -28.09
C ARG A 437 -6.84 -10.17 -28.49
N SER A 438 -5.56 -10.48 -28.25
CA SER A 438 -4.96 -11.78 -28.61
C SER A 438 -5.02 -12.84 -27.49
N GLY A 439 -5.40 -12.46 -26.25
CA GLY A 439 -5.41 -13.37 -25.10
C GLY A 439 -6.57 -14.37 -25.02
N ALA A 440 -7.43 -14.46 -26.04
CA ALA A 440 -8.59 -15.35 -26.04
C ALA A 440 -8.40 -16.70 -26.78
N ALA A 441 -7.25 -16.92 -27.40
CA ALA A 441 -7.00 -18.18 -28.13
C ALA A 441 -5.54 -18.59 -27.95
N GLU A 442 -5.20 -19.32 -26.91
CA GLU A 442 -4.06 -20.26 -26.88
C GLU A 442 -3.77 -20.76 -25.46
N LYS A 443 -4.37 -21.86 -25.10
CA LYS A 443 -4.06 -22.57 -23.85
C LYS A 443 -3.24 -23.85 -24.01
N THR A 444 -2.72 -24.19 -25.20
CA THR A 444 -2.17 -25.55 -25.44
C THR A 444 -0.73 -25.62 -25.98
N ALA A 445 -0.04 -24.49 -26.29
CA ALA A 445 1.34 -24.49 -26.78
C ALA A 445 2.39 -23.93 -25.80
N ALA A 446 2.04 -23.71 -24.55
CA ALA A 446 2.72 -22.76 -23.65
C ALA A 446 4.05 -23.24 -22.98
N ARG A 447 4.47 -24.49 -23.08
CA ARG A 447 5.66 -24.98 -22.34
C ARG A 447 6.98 -24.88 -23.09
N THR A 448 6.99 -24.97 -24.39
CA THR A 448 8.20 -24.85 -25.23
C THR A 448 8.57 -23.39 -25.50
N ASP A 449 7.59 -22.51 -25.53
CA ASP A 449 7.78 -21.07 -25.80
C ASP A 449 8.38 -20.30 -24.60
N ASP A 450 8.03 -20.70 -23.38
CA ASP A 450 8.52 -20.03 -22.15
C ASP A 450 10.05 -20.22 -21.95
N ALA A 451 10.59 -21.41 -22.25
CA ALA A 451 12.01 -21.70 -22.16
C ALA A 451 12.83 -20.92 -23.21
N GLN A 452 12.31 -20.81 -24.44
CA GLN A 452 12.94 -20.04 -25.51
C GLN A 452 12.90 -18.54 -25.22
N THR A 453 11.79 -18.06 -24.66
CA THR A 453 11.63 -16.66 -24.23
C THR A 453 12.62 -16.30 -23.12
N ALA A 454 12.77 -17.16 -22.12
CA ALA A 454 13.74 -16.97 -21.03
C ALA A 454 15.19 -16.94 -21.55
N ALA A 455 15.57 -17.91 -22.39
CA ALA A 455 16.88 -17.98 -23.01
C ALA A 455 17.21 -16.71 -23.80
N ARG A 456 16.26 -16.20 -24.58
CA ARG A 456 16.41 -14.98 -25.36
C ARG A 456 16.57 -13.74 -24.49
N ILE A 457 15.83 -13.65 -23.36
CA ILE A 457 15.98 -12.55 -22.40
C ILE A 457 17.36 -12.58 -21.78
N VAL A 458 17.82 -13.74 -21.30
CA VAL A 458 19.13 -13.92 -20.65
C VAL A 458 20.26 -13.60 -21.64
N GLU A 459 20.19 -14.09 -22.88
CA GLU A 459 21.15 -13.76 -23.93
C GLU A 459 21.19 -12.25 -24.22
N GLY A 460 20.02 -11.61 -24.31
CA GLY A 460 19.91 -10.16 -24.54
C GLY A 460 20.45 -9.31 -23.39
N LEU A 461 20.54 -9.85 -22.19
CA LEU A 461 21.16 -9.22 -21.02
C LEU A 461 22.68 -9.46 -20.90
N GLY A 462 23.28 -10.12 -21.89
CA GLY A 462 24.71 -10.42 -21.92
C GLY A 462 25.08 -11.79 -21.33
N GLY A 463 24.10 -12.70 -21.20
CA GLY A 463 24.27 -14.04 -20.67
C GLY A 463 24.07 -14.14 -19.15
N ALA A 464 23.98 -15.38 -18.66
CA ALA A 464 23.71 -15.68 -17.25
C ALA A 464 24.78 -15.09 -16.30
N ASP A 465 26.04 -15.11 -16.72
CA ASP A 465 27.18 -14.60 -15.94
C ASP A 465 27.17 -13.07 -15.77
N ASN A 466 26.49 -12.34 -16.68
CA ASN A 466 26.33 -10.89 -16.59
C ASN A 466 25.21 -10.48 -15.63
N ILE A 467 24.28 -11.37 -15.29
CA ILE A 467 23.11 -11.07 -14.45
C ILE A 467 23.44 -11.26 -12.98
N LEU A 468 23.49 -10.16 -12.23
CA LEU A 468 23.71 -10.17 -10.78
C LEU A 468 22.42 -10.44 -10.00
N ASN A 469 21.33 -9.77 -10.36
CA ASN A 469 20.04 -9.89 -9.66
C ASN A 469 18.88 -9.61 -10.61
N THR A 470 17.76 -10.29 -10.37
CA THR A 470 16.49 -10.10 -11.05
C THR A 470 15.42 -9.70 -10.05
N ASP A 471 14.65 -8.68 -10.38
CA ASP A 471 13.49 -8.21 -9.61
C ASP A 471 12.43 -7.68 -10.57
N ASN A 472 11.22 -7.42 -10.10
CA ASN A 472 10.21 -6.76 -10.92
C ASN A 472 9.39 -5.77 -10.09
N CYS A 473 8.89 -4.72 -10.75
CA CYS A 473 7.76 -3.95 -10.26
C CYS A 473 6.48 -4.40 -10.98
N MET A 474 5.39 -3.68 -10.87
CA MET A 474 4.09 -4.06 -11.47
C MET A 474 4.14 -4.25 -12.99
N THR A 475 5.09 -3.62 -13.69
CA THR A 475 5.12 -3.61 -15.16
C THR A 475 6.49 -3.84 -15.78
N ARG A 476 7.58 -3.86 -14.98
CA ARG A 476 8.96 -3.91 -15.49
C ARG A 476 9.77 -4.99 -14.80
N LEU A 477 10.42 -5.84 -15.59
CA LEU A 477 11.50 -6.70 -15.15
C LEU A 477 12.73 -5.82 -14.91
N ARG A 478 13.28 -5.86 -13.71
CA ARG A 478 14.46 -5.11 -13.28
C ARG A 478 15.60 -6.07 -13.12
N VAL A 479 16.66 -5.84 -13.87
CA VAL A 479 17.85 -6.69 -13.83
C VAL A 479 19.06 -5.83 -13.53
N GLN A 480 19.84 -6.23 -12.55
CA GLN A 480 21.15 -5.68 -12.28
C GLN A 480 22.19 -6.52 -13.00
N VAL A 481 22.95 -5.90 -13.90
CA VAL A 481 24.01 -6.56 -14.66
C VAL A 481 25.40 -6.12 -14.19
N LYS A 482 26.43 -6.91 -14.49
CA LYS A 482 27.83 -6.57 -14.23
C LYS A 482 28.30 -5.49 -15.19
N ASP A 483 27.99 -5.65 -16.48
CA ASP A 483 28.40 -4.77 -17.56
C ASP A 483 27.18 -4.48 -18.47
N ALA A 484 26.77 -3.21 -18.51
CA ALA A 484 25.68 -2.76 -19.35
C ALA A 484 26.03 -2.70 -20.85
N ALA A 485 27.31 -2.68 -21.22
CA ALA A 485 27.73 -2.68 -22.62
C ALA A 485 27.41 -4.01 -23.33
N LEU A 486 27.24 -5.10 -22.60
CA LEU A 486 26.87 -6.40 -23.13
C LEU A 486 25.36 -6.54 -23.39
N VAL A 487 24.55 -5.59 -22.93
CA VAL A 487 23.08 -5.63 -23.09
C VAL A 487 22.69 -5.22 -24.49
N LYS A 488 21.90 -6.06 -25.16
CA LYS A 488 21.37 -5.81 -26.50
C LYS A 488 20.35 -4.66 -26.47
N ASP A 489 20.08 -4.11 -27.64
CA ASP A 489 19.14 -3.02 -27.84
C ASP A 489 17.66 -3.44 -27.61
N LYS A 490 16.75 -2.46 -27.65
CA LYS A 490 15.31 -2.70 -27.44
C LYS A 490 14.69 -3.64 -28.49
N GLU A 491 15.23 -3.65 -29.72
CA GLU A 491 14.70 -4.48 -30.81
C GLU A 491 14.92 -5.98 -30.52
N TRP A 492 16.00 -6.32 -29.86
CA TRP A 492 16.28 -7.69 -29.42
C TRP A 492 15.19 -8.27 -28.53
N PHE A 493 14.64 -7.45 -27.62
CA PHE A 493 13.65 -7.88 -26.64
C PHE A 493 12.21 -7.85 -27.17
N LYS A 494 11.91 -7.24 -28.32
CA LYS A 494 10.55 -7.20 -28.88
C LYS A 494 9.91 -8.58 -29.07
N PRO A 495 10.59 -9.61 -29.60
CA PRO A 495 10.00 -10.94 -29.77
C PRO A 495 9.64 -11.61 -28.44
N THR A 496 10.21 -11.17 -27.30
CA THR A 496 9.84 -11.68 -25.97
C THR A 496 8.55 -11.05 -25.43
N GLY A 497 7.90 -10.18 -26.20
CA GLY A 497 6.72 -9.42 -25.80
C GLY A 497 7.05 -8.16 -24.98
N SER A 498 8.30 -7.70 -25.02
CA SER A 498 8.73 -6.46 -24.39
C SER A 498 8.17 -5.24 -25.13
N ALA A 499 7.61 -4.31 -24.35
CA ALA A 499 7.15 -3.02 -24.84
C ALA A 499 8.25 -1.94 -24.88
N GLY A 500 9.40 -2.19 -24.23
CA GLY A 500 10.52 -1.24 -24.20
C GLY A 500 11.65 -1.68 -23.25
N LEU A 501 12.79 -0.99 -23.40
CA LEU A 501 14.00 -1.18 -22.61
C LEU A 501 14.46 0.17 -22.06
N VAL A 502 14.80 0.21 -20.77
CA VAL A 502 15.40 1.38 -20.12
C VAL A 502 16.72 0.94 -19.47
N VAL A 503 17.81 1.57 -19.87
CA VAL A 503 19.15 1.34 -19.34
C VAL A 503 19.55 2.53 -18.46
N LYS A 504 19.87 2.28 -17.18
CA LYS A 504 20.37 3.28 -16.23
C LYS A 504 21.62 2.75 -15.54
N GLY A 505 22.80 3.00 -16.15
CA GLY A 505 24.03 2.33 -15.73
C GLY A 505 23.83 0.82 -15.78
N ASN A 506 24.22 0.10 -14.75
CA ASN A 506 24.08 -1.35 -14.67
C ASN A 506 22.66 -1.84 -14.25
N ASN A 507 21.69 -0.95 -14.15
CA ASN A 507 20.29 -1.31 -13.87
C ASN A 507 19.48 -1.29 -15.17
N ILE A 508 19.08 -2.45 -15.62
CA ILE A 508 18.33 -2.68 -16.84
C ILE A 508 16.84 -2.89 -16.48
N GLN A 509 15.94 -2.24 -17.19
CA GLN A 509 14.49 -2.41 -16.99
C GLN A 509 13.83 -2.76 -18.32
N ILE A 510 13.26 -3.97 -18.40
CA ILE A 510 12.52 -4.45 -19.57
C ILE A 510 11.02 -4.35 -19.24
N ILE A 511 10.25 -3.69 -20.10
CA ILE A 511 8.84 -3.40 -19.84
C ILE A 511 7.97 -4.50 -20.42
N TYR A 512 7.28 -5.25 -19.55
CA TYR A 512 6.39 -6.35 -19.92
C TYR A 512 4.91 -6.13 -19.53
N GLY A 513 4.60 -5.01 -18.83
CA GLY A 513 3.26 -4.77 -18.31
C GLY A 513 2.84 -5.84 -17.29
N PRO A 514 1.54 -6.22 -17.25
CA PRO A 514 1.02 -7.18 -16.24
C PRO A 514 1.65 -8.57 -16.29
N LYS A 515 2.31 -8.94 -17.40
CA LYS A 515 2.99 -10.25 -17.55
C LYS A 515 4.36 -10.31 -16.89
N VAL A 516 4.83 -9.24 -16.28
CA VAL A 516 6.18 -9.15 -15.73
C VAL A 516 6.49 -10.22 -14.68
N GLY A 517 5.53 -10.58 -13.84
CA GLY A 517 5.70 -11.65 -12.85
C GLY A 517 6.01 -13.01 -13.50
N LYS A 518 5.30 -13.34 -14.61
CA LYS A 518 5.60 -14.54 -15.41
C LYS A 518 6.98 -14.45 -16.05
N MET A 519 7.34 -13.29 -16.64
CA MET A 519 8.65 -13.09 -17.26
C MET A 519 9.80 -13.24 -16.26
N ARG A 520 9.65 -12.72 -15.05
CA ARG A 520 10.62 -12.93 -13.98
C ARG A 520 10.73 -14.41 -13.64
N ALA A 521 9.63 -15.10 -13.39
CA ALA A 521 9.63 -16.50 -13.00
C ALA A 521 10.33 -17.40 -14.03
N ILE A 522 10.10 -17.20 -15.34
CA ILE A 522 10.77 -17.99 -16.40
C ILE A 522 12.26 -17.65 -16.51
N VAL A 523 12.65 -16.40 -16.31
CA VAL A 523 14.07 -15.98 -16.30
C VAL A 523 14.79 -16.56 -15.08
N ASP A 524 14.20 -16.46 -13.87
CA ASP A 524 14.79 -17.02 -12.65
C ASP A 524 14.91 -18.54 -12.73
N SER A 525 13.91 -19.22 -13.29
CA SER A 525 13.96 -20.67 -13.57
C SER A 525 15.09 -21.03 -14.54
N HIS A 526 15.26 -20.25 -15.61
CA HIS A 526 16.33 -20.47 -16.59
C HIS A 526 17.73 -20.24 -16.02
N LEU A 527 17.86 -19.32 -15.05
CA LEU A 527 19.11 -19.04 -14.33
C LEU A 527 19.40 -20.03 -13.19
N GLY A 528 18.51 -21.04 -12.97
CA GLY A 528 18.62 -21.94 -11.83
C GLY A 528 18.39 -21.26 -10.47
N ARG A 529 17.68 -20.11 -10.46
CA ARG A 529 17.39 -19.28 -9.28
C ARG A 529 15.92 -19.36 -8.86
N ALA A 530 15.16 -20.32 -9.38
CA ALA A 530 13.77 -20.51 -8.99
C ALA A 530 13.71 -20.88 -7.50
N GLU A 531 12.96 -20.06 -6.72
CA GLU A 531 12.61 -20.33 -5.32
C GLU A 531 11.44 -21.29 -5.22
#